data_40d4c18cb879d3a1b3df229f00f6bed8
#
_entry.id   40d4c18cb879d3a1b3df229f00f6bed8
#
_cell.length_a   1.000
_cell.length_b   1.000
_cell.length_c   1.000
_cell.angle_alpha   90.00
_cell.angle_beta   90.00
_cell.angle_gamma   90.00
#
_symmetry.space_group_name_H-M   'P 1'
#
loop_
_entity.id
_entity.type
_entity.pdbx_description
1 polymer ?
#
loop_
_entity_poly.entity_id
_entity_poly.type
_entity_poly.pdbx_seq_one_letter_code
_entity_poly.pdbx_strand_id
1 'polypeptide(L)'
;MSTTIDTIYDDFAFLDDWEERYRYIIDLGNGLEPYPEAARDEAHRVRGCVSQVWLHTERGDGDDPVLTFRGDSDAHIVRGLVAIMMLLFSGRRASEILAIDAENVMRKLGLDEHLTPQRANGLRSMVQRIRNEATEVAPAAG
;
A
#
# COMPACT_ATOMS: atom_id res chain seq x y z
N MET A 1 -9.79 -9.92 -14.75
CA MET A 1 -8.32 -9.86 -14.64
C MET A 1 -7.93 -9.05 -13.42
N SER A 2 -6.97 -9.54 -12.67
CA SER A 2 -6.49 -8.82 -11.51
C SER A 2 -5.56 -7.68 -11.93
N THR A 3 -5.73 -6.51 -11.32
CA THR A 3 -4.80 -5.40 -11.49
C THR A 3 -3.49 -5.74 -10.78
N THR A 4 -2.36 -5.51 -11.43
CA THR A 4 -1.03 -5.70 -10.85
C THR A 4 -0.24 -4.41 -10.94
N ILE A 5 0.91 -4.34 -10.28
CA ILE A 5 1.77 -3.16 -10.37
C ILE A 5 2.25 -2.94 -11.82
N ASP A 6 2.50 -4.00 -12.56
CA ASP A 6 2.88 -3.89 -13.97
C ASP A 6 1.77 -3.28 -14.82
N THR A 7 0.51 -3.64 -14.53
CA THR A 7 -0.66 -3.01 -15.17
C THR A 7 -0.68 -1.51 -14.90
N ILE A 8 -0.38 -1.10 -13.67
CA ILE A 8 -0.35 0.32 -13.31
C ILE A 8 0.76 1.06 -14.08
N TYR A 9 1.94 0.46 -14.20
CA TYR A 9 3.03 1.05 -14.98
C TYR A 9 2.61 1.24 -16.45
N ASP A 10 1.98 0.23 -17.04
CA ASP A 10 1.51 0.28 -18.43
C ASP A 10 0.45 1.36 -18.60
N ASP A 11 -0.51 1.42 -17.69
CA ASP A 11 -1.58 2.42 -17.75
C ASP A 11 -1.04 3.83 -17.59
N PHE A 12 -0.09 4.04 -16.68
CA PHE A 12 0.56 5.34 -16.50
C PHE A 12 1.30 5.80 -17.76
N ALA A 13 1.86 4.86 -18.52
CA ALA A 13 2.54 5.19 -19.77
C ALA A 13 1.59 5.77 -20.83
N PHE A 14 0.31 5.43 -20.76
CA PHE A 14 -0.72 5.96 -21.68
C PHE A 14 -1.35 7.28 -21.19
N LEU A 15 -1.18 7.62 -19.92
CA LEU A 15 -1.76 8.82 -19.35
C LEU A 15 -0.75 9.97 -19.47
N ASP A 16 -1.12 11.02 -20.21
CA ASP A 16 -0.19 12.09 -20.57
C ASP A 16 -0.01 13.13 -19.47
N ASP A 17 -1.01 13.32 -18.61
CA ASP A 17 -0.94 14.35 -17.59
C ASP A 17 -1.29 13.81 -16.20
N TRP A 18 -0.92 14.60 -15.18
CA TRP A 18 -1.08 14.21 -13.79
C TRP A 18 -2.52 14.28 -13.31
N GLU A 19 -3.36 15.12 -13.92
CA GLU A 19 -4.78 15.13 -13.60
C GLU A 19 -5.42 13.79 -13.93
N GLU A 20 -5.12 13.23 -15.09
CA GLU A 20 -5.60 11.91 -15.50
C GLU A 20 -5.03 10.80 -14.60
N ARG A 21 -3.76 10.90 -14.23
CA ARG A 21 -3.11 9.94 -13.32
C ARG A 21 -3.73 9.99 -11.93
N TYR A 22 -4.04 11.18 -11.41
CA TYR A 22 -4.73 11.30 -10.12
C TYR A 22 -6.13 10.64 -10.17
N ARG A 23 -6.88 10.86 -11.24
CA ARG A 23 -8.18 10.19 -11.40
C ARG A 23 -8.02 8.68 -11.42
N TYR A 24 -7.01 8.18 -12.11
CA TYR A 24 -6.70 6.76 -12.17
C TYR A 24 -6.41 6.21 -10.77
N ILE A 25 -5.60 6.92 -9.99
CA ILE A 25 -5.27 6.52 -8.62
C ILE A 25 -6.54 6.49 -7.76
N ILE A 26 -7.37 7.52 -7.85
CA ILE A 26 -8.64 7.57 -7.09
C ILE A 26 -9.51 6.38 -7.45
N ASP A 27 -9.60 6.04 -8.74
CA ASP A 27 -10.38 4.89 -9.21
C ASP A 27 -9.85 3.57 -8.66
N LEU A 28 -8.53 3.43 -8.51
CA LEU A 28 -7.95 2.25 -7.86
C LEU A 28 -8.48 2.09 -6.43
N GLY A 29 -8.63 3.20 -5.71
CA GLY A 29 -9.16 3.19 -4.35
C GLY A 29 -10.58 2.66 -4.27
N ASN A 30 -11.38 2.86 -5.32
CA ASN A 30 -12.75 2.34 -5.36
C ASN A 30 -12.79 0.81 -5.47
N GLY A 31 -11.69 0.19 -5.88
CA GLY A 31 -11.57 -1.27 -5.98
C GLY A 31 -11.00 -1.94 -4.74
N LEU A 32 -10.75 -1.20 -3.66
CA LEU A 32 -10.26 -1.79 -2.42
C LEU A 32 -11.26 -2.80 -1.86
N GLU A 33 -10.73 -3.90 -1.31
CA GLU A 33 -11.54 -4.86 -0.58
C GLU A 33 -12.18 -4.17 0.64
N PRO A 34 -13.41 -4.55 1.02
CA PRO A 34 -14.08 -3.95 2.17
C PRO A 34 -13.21 -4.03 3.42
N TYR A 35 -13.10 -2.92 4.16
CA TYR A 35 -12.32 -2.86 5.38
C TYR A 35 -13.17 -3.28 6.57
N PRO A 36 -12.68 -4.15 7.46
CA PRO A 36 -13.44 -4.59 8.63
C PRO A 36 -13.76 -3.41 9.55
N GLU A 37 -15.04 -3.15 9.82
CA GLU A 37 -15.45 -2.04 10.70
C GLU A 37 -14.89 -2.18 12.12
N ALA A 38 -14.80 -3.42 12.61
CA ALA A 38 -14.23 -3.69 13.93
C ALA A 38 -12.74 -3.31 14.04
N ALA A 39 -12.05 -3.13 12.92
CA ALA A 39 -10.64 -2.76 12.87
C ALA A 39 -10.43 -1.27 12.58
N ARG A 40 -11.49 -0.44 12.57
CA ARG A 40 -11.37 1.02 12.44
C ARG A 40 -11.14 1.66 13.80
N ASP A 41 -9.99 1.39 14.37
CA ASP A 41 -9.63 1.85 15.70
C ASP A 41 -8.19 2.37 15.74
N GLU A 42 -7.75 2.88 16.86
CA GLU A 42 -6.41 3.45 17.02
C GLU A 42 -5.30 2.40 16.86
N ALA A 43 -5.56 1.16 17.24
CA ALA A 43 -4.55 0.09 17.13
C ALA A 43 -4.21 -0.21 15.67
N HIS A 44 -5.17 -0.08 14.75
CA HIS A 44 -5.01 -0.33 13.34
C HIS A 44 -4.67 0.93 12.53
N ARG A 45 -4.68 2.09 13.18
CA ARG A 45 -4.39 3.35 12.50
C ARG A 45 -2.91 3.47 12.20
N VAL A 46 -2.58 3.84 10.96
CA VAL A 46 -1.20 4.08 10.54
C VAL A 46 -0.81 5.50 10.99
N ARG A 47 0.21 5.60 11.81
CA ARG A 47 0.71 6.86 12.32
C ARG A 47 1.59 7.56 11.29
N GLY A 48 1.66 8.89 11.37
CA GLY A 48 2.46 9.68 10.45
C GLY A 48 1.73 10.14 9.19
N CYS A 49 0.42 9.86 9.11
CA CYS A 49 -0.42 10.30 8.00
C CYS A 49 -1.29 11.48 8.44
N VAL A 50 -1.47 12.48 7.57
CA VAL A 50 -2.38 13.60 7.81
C VAL A 50 -3.83 13.13 7.73
N SER A 51 -4.17 12.34 6.70
CA SER A 51 -5.47 11.69 6.60
C SER A 51 -5.52 10.47 7.51
N GLN A 52 -6.73 10.06 7.89
CA GLN A 52 -6.87 8.80 8.63
C GLN A 52 -6.62 7.63 7.67
N VAL A 53 -5.72 6.76 8.08
CA VAL A 53 -5.36 5.54 7.32
C VAL A 53 -5.37 4.38 8.29
N TRP A 54 -6.04 3.29 7.91
CA TRP A 54 -6.10 2.07 8.72
C TRP A 54 -5.51 0.91 7.94
N LEU A 55 -4.87 -0.01 8.67
CA LEU A 55 -4.30 -1.24 8.11
C LEU A 55 -4.68 -2.41 9.01
N HIS A 56 -5.28 -3.43 8.41
CA HIS A 56 -5.61 -4.68 9.08
C HIS A 56 -4.81 -5.80 8.42
N THR A 57 -4.16 -6.64 9.22
CA THR A 57 -3.28 -7.70 8.75
C THR A 57 -3.80 -9.06 9.18
N GLU A 58 -3.90 -9.99 8.24
CA GLU A 58 -4.17 -11.39 8.52
C GLU A 58 -2.91 -12.19 8.23
N ARG A 59 -2.54 -13.04 9.17
CA ARG A 59 -1.33 -13.84 9.09
C ARG A 59 -1.69 -15.29 8.77
N GLY A 60 -1.04 -15.85 7.75
CA GLY A 60 -1.12 -17.29 7.46
C GLY A 60 -0.26 -18.13 8.40
N ASP A 61 -0.14 -19.40 8.10
CA ASP A 61 0.61 -20.36 8.89
C ASP A 61 2.04 -20.52 8.40
N GLY A 62 2.89 -21.12 9.23
CA GLY A 62 4.24 -21.50 8.86
C GLY A 62 5.31 -20.52 9.32
N ASP A 63 6.56 -20.85 8.98
CA ASP A 63 7.74 -20.08 9.39
C ASP A 63 7.93 -18.79 8.59
N ASP A 64 7.41 -18.76 7.37
CA ASP A 64 7.44 -17.59 6.51
C ASP A 64 6.00 -17.34 6.02
N PRO A 65 5.14 -16.81 6.89
CA PRO A 65 3.71 -16.76 6.61
C PRO A 65 3.37 -15.77 5.50
N VAL A 66 2.29 -16.07 4.78
CA VAL A 66 1.67 -15.11 3.87
C VAL A 66 0.92 -14.09 4.71
N LEU A 67 1.14 -12.83 4.44
CA LEU A 67 0.41 -11.72 5.09
C LEU A 67 -0.59 -11.15 4.09
N THR A 68 -1.84 -11.06 4.51
CA THR A 68 -2.90 -10.46 3.71
C THR A 68 -3.33 -9.17 4.40
N PHE A 69 -3.29 -8.07 3.66
CA PHE A 69 -3.58 -6.75 4.19
C PHE A 69 -4.91 -6.24 3.66
N ARG A 70 -5.63 -5.54 4.51
CA ARG A 70 -6.76 -4.68 4.15
C ARG A 70 -6.38 -3.27 4.58
N GLY A 71 -6.68 -2.30 3.75
CA GLY A 71 -6.40 -0.91 4.08
C GLY A 71 -7.52 0.00 3.65
N ASP A 72 -7.65 1.14 4.31
CA ASP A 72 -8.63 2.15 3.95
C ASP A 72 -8.19 3.53 4.45
N SER A 73 -8.83 4.56 3.94
CA SER A 73 -8.60 5.94 4.35
C SER A 73 -9.88 6.75 4.19
N ASP A 74 -9.94 7.87 4.89
CA ASP A 74 -11.05 8.82 4.75
C ASP A 74 -10.87 9.80 3.58
N ALA A 75 -9.72 9.77 2.88
CA ALA A 75 -9.44 10.64 1.74
C ALA A 75 -9.34 9.81 0.44
N HIS A 76 -10.05 10.23 -0.62
CA HIS A 76 -10.13 9.49 -1.87
C HIS A 76 -8.78 9.22 -2.53
N ILE A 77 -7.91 10.24 -2.62
CA ILE A 77 -6.58 10.04 -3.22
C ILE A 77 -5.72 9.10 -2.38
N VAL A 78 -5.82 9.19 -1.06
CA VAL A 78 -5.07 8.32 -0.15
C VAL A 78 -5.57 6.88 -0.27
N ARG A 79 -6.89 6.67 -0.42
CA ARG A 79 -7.44 5.33 -0.69
C ARG A 79 -6.83 4.72 -1.94
N GLY A 80 -6.62 5.53 -2.98
CA GLY A 80 -5.95 5.07 -4.20
C GLY A 80 -4.50 4.66 -3.95
N LEU A 81 -3.78 5.44 -3.15
CA LEU A 81 -2.40 5.11 -2.77
C LEU A 81 -2.35 3.85 -1.91
N VAL A 82 -3.31 3.67 -1.02
CA VAL A 82 -3.47 2.44 -0.23
C VAL A 82 -3.69 1.25 -1.16
N ALA A 83 -4.52 1.40 -2.20
CA ALA A 83 -4.75 0.33 -3.17
C ALA A 83 -3.44 -0.10 -3.85
N ILE A 84 -2.58 0.84 -4.21
CA ILE A 84 -1.26 0.52 -4.79
C ILE A 84 -0.42 -0.29 -3.79
N MET A 85 -0.41 0.12 -2.53
CA MET A 85 0.34 -0.61 -1.49
C MET A 85 -0.20 -2.02 -1.29
N MET A 86 -1.53 -2.19 -1.34
CA MET A 86 -2.12 -3.53 -1.23
C MET A 86 -1.70 -4.42 -2.40
N LEU A 87 -1.64 -3.87 -3.61
CA LEU A 87 -1.16 -4.61 -4.79
C LEU A 87 0.29 -5.05 -4.66
N LEU A 88 1.12 -4.23 -4.02
CA LEU A 88 2.54 -4.55 -3.83
C LEU A 88 2.75 -5.61 -2.76
N PHE A 89 2.04 -5.54 -1.66
CA PHE A 89 2.40 -6.26 -0.44
C PHE A 89 1.44 -7.36 -0.03
N SER A 90 0.14 -7.23 -0.33
CA SER A 90 -0.85 -8.18 0.17
C SER A 90 -0.75 -9.53 -0.53
N GLY A 91 -0.93 -10.61 0.22
CA GLY A 91 -0.90 -11.95 -0.32
C GLY A 91 0.49 -12.50 -0.59
N ARG A 92 1.51 -11.93 0.01
CA ARG A 92 2.90 -12.36 -0.15
C ARG A 92 3.47 -12.90 1.16
N ARG A 93 4.50 -13.73 1.06
CA ARG A 93 5.23 -14.18 2.24
C ARG A 93 5.98 -13.03 2.88
N ALA A 94 6.16 -13.09 4.20
CA ALA A 94 6.86 -12.04 4.94
C ALA A 94 8.24 -11.74 4.35
N SER A 95 9.02 -12.76 3.98
CA SER A 95 10.33 -12.56 3.37
C SER A 95 10.25 -11.85 2.02
N GLU A 96 9.22 -12.15 1.23
CA GLU A 96 9.00 -11.49 -0.06
C GLU A 96 8.65 -10.01 0.13
N ILE A 97 7.84 -9.71 1.14
CA ILE A 97 7.48 -8.32 1.49
C ILE A 97 8.74 -7.50 1.78
N LEU A 98 9.66 -8.07 2.56
CA LEU A 98 10.89 -7.39 2.93
C LEU A 98 11.84 -7.16 1.75
N ALA A 99 11.68 -7.92 0.67
CA ALA A 99 12.48 -7.78 -0.54
C ALA A 99 11.92 -6.73 -1.51
N ILE A 100 10.70 -6.22 -1.29
CA ILE A 100 10.08 -5.25 -2.19
C ILE A 100 10.66 -3.85 -1.94
N ASP A 101 11.13 -3.21 -3.01
CA ASP A 101 11.62 -1.83 -2.97
C ASP A 101 10.49 -0.87 -3.34
N ALA A 102 9.72 -0.45 -2.33
CA ALA A 102 8.58 0.44 -2.53
C ALA A 102 9.01 1.85 -2.99
N GLU A 103 10.17 2.33 -2.56
CA GLU A 103 10.70 3.62 -3.01
C GLU A 103 10.95 3.62 -4.52
N ASN A 104 11.45 2.51 -5.06
CA ASN A 104 11.64 2.38 -6.51
C ASN A 104 10.30 2.41 -7.26
N VAL A 105 9.28 1.76 -6.70
CA VAL A 105 7.93 1.78 -7.28
C VAL A 105 7.38 3.22 -7.29
N MET A 106 7.49 3.92 -6.17
CA MET A 106 7.04 5.31 -6.07
C MET A 106 7.74 6.19 -7.10
N ARG A 107 9.04 6.01 -7.27
CA ARG A 107 9.86 6.76 -8.22
C ARG A 107 9.45 6.47 -9.66
N LYS A 108 9.26 5.20 -10.00
CA LYS A 108 8.82 4.80 -11.35
C LYS A 108 7.45 5.35 -11.70
N LEU A 109 6.57 5.48 -10.72
CA LEU A 109 5.25 6.06 -10.92
C LEU A 109 5.28 7.60 -10.86
N GLY A 110 6.41 8.21 -10.49
CA GLY A 110 6.53 9.65 -10.33
C GLY A 110 5.86 10.19 -9.09
N LEU A 111 5.48 9.33 -8.15
CA LEU A 111 4.76 9.75 -6.95
C LEU A 111 5.64 10.54 -5.99
N ASP A 112 6.93 10.27 -5.96
CA ASP A 112 7.88 11.01 -5.12
C ASP A 112 7.96 12.49 -5.50
N GLU A 113 7.76 12.83 -6.79
CA GLU A 113 7.81 14.20 -7.29
C GLU A 113 6.45 14.90 -7.28
N HIS A 114 5.37 14.15 -7.47
CA HIS A 114 4.04 14.71 -7.70
C HIS A 114 3.09 14.66 -6.51
N LEU A 115 3.45 13.91 -5.45
CA LEU A 115 2.72 13.98 -4.19
C LEU A 115 3.27 15.14 -3.34
N THR A 116 2.39 15.74 -2.53
CA THR A 116 2.87 16.67 -1.50
C THR A 116 3.81 15.93 -0.56
N PRO A 117 4.76 16.62 0.09
CA PRO A 117 5.63 15.97 1.09
C PRO A 117 4.85 15.23 2.16
N GLN A 118 3.74 15.75 2.61
CA GLN A 118 2.89 15.13 3.63
C GLN A 118 2.31 13.80 3.15
N ARG A 119 1.81 13.74 1.89
CA ARG A 119 1.28 12.51 1.31
C ARG A 119 2.38 11.48 1.07
N ALA A 120 3.52 11.91 0.55
CA ALA A 120 4.67 11.03 0.33
C ALA A 120 5.15 10.43 1.65
N ASN A 121 5.22 11.24 2.70
CA ASN A 121 5.64 10.77 4.03
C ASN A 121 4.61 9.80 4.63
N GLY A 122 3.32 10.07 4.44
CA GLY A 122 2.26 9.15 4.87
C GLY A 122 2.36 7.79 4.19
N LEU A 123 2.66 7.80 2.90
CA LEU A 123 2.86 6.57 2.15
C LEU A 123 4.07 5.79 2.67
N ARG A 124 5.18 6.48 2.96
CA ARG A 124 6.37 5.86 3.56
C ARG A 124 6.08 5.30 4.95
N SER A 125 5.26 5.97 5.73
CA SER A 125 4.82 5.47 7.06
C SER A 125 4.05 4.17 6.92
N MET A 126 3.18 4.06 5.93
CA MET A 126 2.45 2.83 5.66
C MET A 126 3.39 1.69 5.26
N VAL A 127 4.32 1.97 4.36
CA VAL A 127 5.34 0.99 3.94
C VAL A 127 6.14 0.51 5.17
N GLN A 128 6.55 1.42 6.03
CA GLN A 128 7.30 1.07 7.22
C GLN A 128 6.48 0.19 8.18
N ARG A 129 5.20 0.51 8.36
CA ARG A 129 4.28 -0.30 9.18
C ARG A 129 4.17 -1.72 8.62
N ILE A 130 3.99 -1.86 7.32
CA ILE A 130 3.92 -3.16 6.65
C ILE A 130 5.22 -3.94 6.83
N ARG A 131 6.37 -3.29 6.64
CA ARG A 131 7.68 -3.92 6.80
C ARG A 131 7.93 -4.34 8.25
N ASN A 132 7.53 -3.53 9.21
CA ASN A 132 7.67 -3.87 10.62
C ASN A 132 6.87 -5.13 10.96
N GLU A 133 5.64 -5.24 10.48
CA GLU A 133 4.81 -6.43 10.70
C GLU A 133 5.42 -7.67 10.03
N ALA A 134 5.95 -7.52 8.82
CA ALA A 134 6.64 -8.61 8.13
C ALA A 134 7.91 -9.03 8.88
N THR A 135 8.67 -8.09 9.42
CA THR A 135 9.88 -8.38 10.18
C THR A 135 9.58 -9.20 11.44
N GLU A 136 8.47 -8.92 12.10
CA GLU A 136 8.07 -9.64 13.32
C GLU A 136 7.82 -11.13 13.10
N VAL A 137 7.38 -11.49 11.89
CA VAL A 137 6.96 -12.87 11.58
C VAL A 137 7.85 -13.57 10.55
N ALA A 138 8.77 -12.84 9.91
CA ALA A 138 9.68 -13.44 8.94
C ALA A 138 10.68 -14.38 9.63
N PRO A 139 11.17 -15.43 8.93
CA PRO A 139 12.20 -16.28 9.51
C PRO A 139 13.48 -15.48 9.77
N ALA A 140 14.21 -15.87 10.81
CA ALA A 140 15.49 -15.24 11.12
C ALA A 140 16.44 -15.42 9.94
N ALA A 141 17.18 -14.35 9.60
CA ALA A 141 18.21 -14.41 8.58
C ALA A 141 19.29 -15.40 9.06
N GLY A 142 19.39 -16.51 8.35
CA GLY A 142 20.30 -17.58 8.69
C GLY A 142 21.73 -17.26 8.33
#